data_96fb5da882c4a71046de86fa2779dc8a
#
_entry.id   96fb5da882c4a71046de86fa2779dc8a
#
_cell.length_a   1.000
_cell.length_b   1.000
_cell.length_c   1.000
_cell.angle_alpha   90.00
_cell.angle_beta   90.00
_cell.angle_gamma   90.00
#
_symmetry.space_group_name_H-M   'P 1'
#
loop_
_entity.id
_entity.type
_entity.pdbx_description
1 polymer ?
#
loop_
_entity_poly.entity_id
_entity_poly.type
_entity_poly.pdbx_seq_one_letter_code
_entity_poly.pdbx_strand_id
1 'polypeptide(L)'
;MGEVMRKKKSPEAVEADGQKTLKLDYPQTFKVGFAFAIIMLFWTAYDFVVPLLLEHAYGLSNAMRGFIMGLDNLLSLFMLPLFGKISDKANGKLVKKWGRRTPFIVIGTIASVVLMVFVPIATMKQQEKGMAKKAEIEALRNDDAFMSDLLGRWYDDAAAGKTGSANYCDLDYLKQNKIDGKAIDRDAFISIRFDSKLKAKSGFLGLGGTTYTYDGVEIETKKEDGKVVLVGNAPSGKSYQSIKENNDHYNKYVASGMNNYISDEIHENITKTSEGKSSLAIYMVILLLVLIAMATFRSPAVALMPDVTPKPLRSQANAIINLCGGAGGAIAFIIYTVALMFPLTVN
;
A
#
# COMPACT_ATOMS: atom_id res chain seq x y z
N MET A 1 -16.48 53.10 11.05
CA MET A 1 -17.49 52.23 10.47
C MET A 1 -17.02 50.78 10.71
N GLY A 2 -17.53 50.22 11.79
CA GLY A 2 -17.90 48.88 12.10
C GLY A 2 -16.77 47.85 12.30
N GLU A 3 -16.12 47.89 13.44
CA GLU A 3 -15.35 46.79 14.04
C GLU A 3 -16.29 45.63 14.37
N VAL A 4 -16.38 44.62 13.51
CA VAL A 4 -16.90 43.30 13.89
C VAL A 4 -15.76 42.50 14.46
N MET A 5 -15.38 42.80 15.69
CA MET A 5 -14.67 41.87 16.55
C MET A 5 -15.53 40.63 16.73
N ARG A 6 -15.19 39.55 16.02
CA ARG A 6 -15.68 38.23 16.33
C ARG A 6 -15.14 37.85 17.72
N LYS A 7 -15.95 38.07 18.75
CA LYS A 7 -15.70 37.57 20.11
C LYS A 7 -15.30 36.10 20.01
N LYS A 8 -14.06 35.80 20.35
CA LYS A 8 -13.62 34.44 20.71
C LYS A 8 -14.60 33.98 21.79
N LYS A 9 -15.49 33.02 21.48
CA LYS A 9 -16.22 32.31 22.53
C LYS A 9 -15.17 31.64 23.40
N SER A 10 -14.96 32.18 24.60
CA SER A 10 -14.26 31.48 25.66
C SER A 10 -15.02 30.19 25.97
N PRO A 11 -14.34 29.08 26.30
CA PRO A 11 -15.01 27.85 26.73
C PRO A 11 -16.00 28.21 27.85
N GLU A 12 -17.28 27.81 27.69
CA GLU A 12 -18.32 28.07 28.67
C GLU A 12 -17.94 27.40 30.00
N ALA A 13 -17.69 28.23 31.01
CA ALA A 13 -17.50 27.77 32.37
C ALA A 13 -18.86 27.48 32.99
N VAL A 14 -19.15 26.23 33.35
CA VAL A 14 -20.34 25.87 34.11
C VAL A 14 -19.97 25.90 35.58
N GLU A 15 -20.65 26.76 36.35
CA GLU A 15 -20.52 26.75 37.80
C GLU A 15 -21.27 25.53 38.37
N ALA A 16 -20.51 24.56 38.87
CA ALA A 16 -21.00 23.58 39.83
C ALA A 16 -20.08 23.68 41.05
N ASP A 17 -20.66 24.04 42.17
CA ASP A 17 -20.04 24.07 43.49
C ASP A 17 -18.77 24.96 43.59
N GLY A 18 -18.86 26.21 43.15
CA GLY A 18 -17.83 27.23 43.40
C GLY A 18 -16.48 27.07 42.66
N GLN A 19 -16.29 25.98 41.89
CA GLN A 19 -15.12 25.78 41.03
C GLN A 19 -15.50 25.85 39.55
N LYS A 20 -14.92 26.78 38.79
CA LYS A 20 -15.05 26.83 37.34
C LYS A 20 -14.41 25.61 36.69
N THR A 21 -15.22 24.63 36.36
CA THR A 21 -14.76 23.46 35.58
C THR A 21 -14.68 23.83 34.11
N LEU A 22 -13.46 23.77 33.56
CA LEU A 22 -13.23 23.92 32.14
C LEU A 22 -13.82 22.73 31.38
N LYS A 23 -14.74 22.98 30.43
CA LYS A 23 -15.28 21.95 29.55
C LYS A 23 -14.64 22.03 28.16
N LEU A 24 -14.42 20.86 27.55
CA LEU A 24 -13.89 20.75 26.19
C LEU A 24 -14.95 21.22 25.18
N ASP A 25 -14.54 22.08 24.23
CA ASP A 25 -15.36 22.41 23.07
C ASP A 25 -15.29 21.26 22.05
N TYR A 26 -16.21 20.33 22.17
CA TYR A 26 -16.29 19.16 21.28
C TYR A 26 -16.43 19.54 19.80
N PRO A 27 -17.35 20.45 19.39
CA PRO A 27 -17.47 20.85 17.99
C PRO A 27 -16.17 21.40 17.39
N GLN A 28 -15.43 22.20 18.15
CA GLN A 28 -14.15 22.74 17.70
C GLN A 28 -13.07 21.64 17.63
N THR A 29 -13.05 20.74 18.61
CA THR A 29 -12.13 19.60 18.64
C THR A 29 -12.37 18.67 17.48
N PHE A 30 -13.64 18.35 17.12
CA PHE A 30 -13.97 17.55 15.95
C PHE A 30 -13.57 18.22 14.62
N LYS A 31 -13.71 19.55 14.49
CA LYS A 31 -13.21 20.25 13.29
C LYS A 31 -11.69 20.10 13.10
N VAL A 32 -10.93 20.16 14.18
CA VAL A 32 -9.49 19.89 14.16
C VAL A 32 -9.23 18.42 13.88
N GLY A 33 -9.99 17.51 14.48
CA GLY A 33 -9.94 16.06 14.24
C GLY A 33 -10.20 15.70 12.77
N PHE A 34 -11.09 16.40 12.10
CA PHE A 34 -11.36 16.21 10.67
C PHE A 34 -10.13 16.55 9.80
N ALA A 35 -9.39 17.61 10.15
CA ALA A 35 -8.11 17.89 9.48
C ALA A 35 -7.10 16.74 9.66
N PHE A 36 -7.06 16.14 10.86
CA PHE A 36 -6.24 14.93 11.10
C PHE A 36 -6.72 13.72 10.32
N ALA A 37 -8.02 13.52 10.17
CA ALA A 37 -8.58 12.45 9.35
C ALA A 37 -8.11 12.57 7.88
N ILE A 38 -8.14 13.79 7.33
CA ILE A 38 -7.61 14.08 5.98
C ILE A 38 -6.11 13.78 5.89
N ILE A 39 -5.32 14.21 6.88
CA ILE A 39 -3.88 13.93 6.91
C ILE A 39 -3.63 12.43 6.87
N MET A 40 -4.30 11.67 7.71
CA MET A 40 -4.12 10.21 7.81
C MET A 40 -4.62 9.49 6.55
N LEU A 41 -5.71 9.96 5.95
CA LEU A 41 -6.20 9.44 4.67
C LEU A 41 -5.14 9.62 3.56
N PHE A 42 -4.58 10.82 3.44
CA PHE A 42 -3.52 11.09 2.47
C PHE A 42 -2.26 10.26 2.72
N TRP A 43 -1.85 10.16 3.99
CA TRP A 43 -0.66 9.39 4.35
C TRP A 43 -0.83 7.91 4.03
N THR A 44 -1.97 7.34 4.41
CA THR A 44 -2.29 5.94 4.10
C THR A 44 -2.36 5.73 2.59
N ALA A 45 -2.92 6.70 1.83
CA ALA A 45 -2.94 6.66 0.38
C ALA A 45 -1.52 6.63 -0.23
N TYR A 46 -0.67 7.51 0.24
CA TYR A 46 0.73 7.60 -0.19
C TYR A 46 1.48 6.29 0.10
N ASP A 47 1.41 5.80 1.35
CA ASP A 47 2.10 4.60 1.80
C ASP A 47 1.68 3.33 1.04
N PHE A 48 0.46 3.29 0.52
CA PHE A 48 -0.05 2.18 -0.27
C PHE A 48 0.30 2.31 -1.77
N VAL A 49 0.01 3.47 -2.36
CA VAL A 49 0.11 3.67 -3.81
C VAL A 49 1.56 3.75 -4.28
N VAL A 50 2.42 4.47 -3.55
CA VAL A 50 3.79 4.71 -3.99
C VAL A 50 4.62 3.43 -4.09
N PRO A 51 4.67 2.55 -3.08
CA PRO A 51 5.41 1.29 -3.19
C PRO A 51 4.90 0.39 -4.32
N LEU A 52 3.56 0.37 -4.53
CA LEU A 52 2.92 -0.41 -5.59
C LEU A 52 3.36 0.08 -6.98
N LEU A 53 3.41 1.40 -7.18
CA LEU A 53 3.86 1.99 -8.44
C LEU A 53 5.37 1.76 -8.67
N LEU A 54 6.19 1.86 -7.63
CA LEU A 54 7.62 1.58 -7.72
C LEU A 54 7.90 0.12 -8.10
N GLU A 55 7.05 -0.82 -7.68
CA GLU A 55 7.13 -2.23 -8.07
C GLU A 55 6.66 -2.45 -9.49
N HIS A 56 5.42 -2.11 -9.79
CA HIS A 56 4.78 -2.47 -11.07
C HIS A 56 5.25 -1.64 -12.27
N ALA A 57 5.62 -0.37 -12.05
CA ALA A 57 6.10 0.48 -13.13
C ALA A 57 7.62 0.41 -13.33
N TYR A 58 8.37 0.20 -12.26
CA TYR A 58 9.83 0.30 -12.29
C TYR A 58 10.55 -0.98 -11.86
N GLY A 59 9.86 -2.01 -11.40
CA GLY A 59 10.45 -3.27 -10.96
C GLY A 59 11.47 -3.10 -9.83
N LEU A 60 11.28 -2.13 -8.93
CA LEU A 60 12.22 -1.91 -7.84
C LEU A 60 12.07 -2.98 -6.77
N SER A 61 13.22 -3.51 -6.32
CA SER A 61 13.27 -4.49 -5.25
C SER A 61 12.65 -3.97 -3.94
N ASN A 62 12.21 -4.88 -3.07
CA ASN A 62 11.66 -4.55 -1.75
C ASN A 62 12.60 -3.64 -0.93
N ALA A 63 13.92 -3.91 -0.99
CA ALA A 63 14.92 -3.10 -0.29
C ALA A 63 14.98 -1.67 -0.82
N MET A 64 14.95 -1.49 -2.14
CA MET A 64 14.99 -0.16 -2.76
C MET A 64 13.69 0.61 -2.49
N ARG A 65 12.54 -0.05 -2.57
CA ARG A 65 11.25 0.55 -2.22
C ARG A 65 11.23 0.99 -0.74
N GLY A 66 11.69 0.11 0.15
CA GLY A 66 11.81 0.43 1.58
C GLY A 66 12.77 1.60 1.83
N PHE A 67 13.89 1.68 1.11
CA PHE A 67 14.80 2.80 1.19
C PHE A 67 14.14 4.12 0.75
N ILE A 68 13.44 4.13 -0.40
CA ILE A 68 12.72 5.31 -0.90
C ILE A 68 11.65 5.76 0.09
N MET A 69 10.86 4.83 0.65
CA MET A 69 9.86 5.13 1.66
C MET A 69 10.47 5.59 2.99
N GLY A 70 11.70 5.14 3.31
CA GLY A 70 12.46 5.62 4.46
C GLY A 70 12.95 7.05 4.32
N LEU A 71 13.27 7.49 3.09
CA LEU A 71 13.71 8.87 2.82
C LEU A 71 12.62 9.89 3.15
N ASP A 72 11.35 9.55 3.03
CA ASP A 72 10.26 10.45 3.38
C ASP A 72 10.24 10.75 4.88
N ASN A 73 10.46 9.74 5.72
CA ASN A 73 10.58 9.91 7.17
C ASN A 73 11.77 10.77 7.55
N LEU A 74 12.92 10.56 6.89
CA LEU A 74 14.11 11.39 7.07
C LEU A 74 13.85 12.85 6.67
N LEU A 75 13.20 13.06 5.52
CA LEU A 75 12.83 14.39 5.03
C LEU A 75 11.85 15.08 6.00
N SER A 76 10.89 14.35 6.51
CA SER A 76 9.90 14.84 7.48
C SER A 76 10.55 15.36 8.76
N LEU A 77 11.66 14.75 9.21
CA LEU A 77 12.42 15.19 10.39
C LEU A 77 12.87 16.66 10.27
N PHE A 78 13.24 17.09 9.08
CA PHE A 78 13.68 18.47 8.81
C PHE A 78 12.55 19.40 8.41
N MET A 79 11.61 18.88 7.57
CA MET A 79 10.53 19.68 7.00
C MET A 79 9.46 20.06 8.02
N LEU A 80 9.12 19.18 8.97
CA LEU A 80 8.10 19.48 9.97
C LEU A 80 8.47 20.66 10.88
N PRO A 81 9.68 20.74 11.49
CA PRO A 81 10.10 21.91 12.25
C PRO A 81 10.22 23.16 11.39
N LEU A 82 10.69 23.03 10.14
CA LEU A 82 10.84 24.14 9.21
C LEU A 82 9.48 24.80 8.92
N PHE A 83 8.48 24.03 8.47
CA PHE A 83 7.16 24.56 8.17
C PHE A 83 6.39 25.00 9.43
N GLY A 84 6.63 24.36 10.57
CA GLY A 84 6.16 24.82 11.87
C GLY A 84 6.64 26.25 12.16
N LYS A 85 7.94 26.46 12.07
CA LYS A 85 8.56 27.76 12.29
C LYS A 85 8.13 28.82 11.28
N ILE A 86 7.98 28.46 10.02
CA ILE A 86 7.46 29.35 8.97
C ILE A 86 6.03 29.79 9.28
N SER A 87 5.15 28.82 9.64
CA SER A 87 3.75 29.13 9.97
C SER A 87 3.60 29.97 11.22
N ASP A 88 4.47 29.78 12.22
CA ASP A 88 4.45 30.57 13.46
C ASP A 88 4.88 32.03 13.24
N LYS A 89 5.80 32.27 12.30
CA LYS A 89 6.29 33.61 11.95
C LYS A 89 5.49 34.30 10.86
N ALA A 90 4.53 33.60 10.25
CA ALA A 90 3.78 34.13 9.13
C ALA A 90 2.95 35.38 9.53
N ASN A 91 3.06 36.41 8.73
CA ASN A 91 2.39 37.70 8.96
C ASN A 91 1.96 38.31 7.61
N GLY A 92 0.84 37.88 7.08
CA GLY A 92 0.32 38.34 5.80
C GLY A 92 -1.18 38.66 5.83
N LYS A 93 -1.72 39.20 4.72
CA LYS A 93 -3.15 39.54 4.62
C LYS A 93 -4.07 38.32 4.87
N LEU A 94 -3.71 37.15 4.33
CA LEU A 94 -4.45 35.90 4.53
C LEU A 94 -4.36 35.41 5.98
N VAL A 95 -3.18 35.55 6.61
CA VAL A 95 -2.96 35.19 8.01
C VAL A 95 -3.80 36.06 8.95
N LYS A 96 -3.91 37.37 8.66
CA LYS A 96 -4.77 38.29 9.43
C LYS A 96 -6.25 37.93 9.33
N LYS A 97 -6.69 37.39 8.17
CA LYS A 97 -8.10 37.05 7.92
C LYS A 97 -8.47 35.65 8.43
N TRP A 98 -7.60 34.66 8.26
CA TRP A 98 -7.88 33.23 8.49
C TRP A 98 -7.14 32.63 9.68
N GLY A 99 -6.24 33.41 10.32
CA GLY A 99 -5.36 32.92 11.36
C GLY A 99 -4.03 32.41 10.80
N ARG A 100 -3.03 32.19 11.68
CA ARG A 100 -1.65 31.93 11.26
C ARG A 100 -1.49 30.58 10.53
N ARG A 101 -2.21 29.54 10.92
CA ARG A 101 -2.01 28.17 10.45
C ARG A 101 -2.94 27.78 9.29
N THR A 102 -4.15 28.29 9.25
CA THR A 102 -5.17 27.93 8.25
C THR A 102 -4.73 28.11 6.80
N PRO A 103 -4.05 29.21 6.40
CA PRO A 103 -3.58 29.34 5.02
C PRO A 103 -2.62 28.23 4.58
N PHE A 104 -1.70 27.83 5.46
CA PHE A 104 -0.77 26.74 5.16
C PHE A 104 -1.47 25.40 5.06
N ILE A 105 -2.46 25.14 5.92
CA ILE A 105 -3.26 23.91 5.86
C ILE A 105 -4.01 23.86 4.52
N VAL A 106 -4.72 24.92 4.14
CA VAL A 106 -5.52 24.96 2.92
C VAL A 106 -4.64 24.86 1.66
N ILE A 107 -3.60 25.69 1.57
CA ILE A 107 -2.70 25.69 0.40
C ILE A 107 -1.96 24.35 0.30
N GLY A 108 -1.40 23.85 1.40
CA GLY A 108 -0.70 22.58 1.43
C GLY A 108 -1.60 21.41 1.07
N THR A 109 -2.84 21.36 1.56
CA THR A 109 -3.81 20.32 1.21
C THR A 109 -4.16 20.37 -0.27
N ILE A 110 -4.49 21.53 -0.83
CA ILE A 110 -4.80 21.67 -2.25
C ILE A 110 -3.61 21.26 -3.11
N ALA A 111 -2.41 21.73 -2.77
CA ALA A 111 -1.19 21.36 -3.47
C ALA A 111 -0.94 19.84 -3.42
N SER A 112 -1.13 19.21 -2.26
CA SER A 112 -0.97 17.75 -2.11
C SER A 112 -1.98 16.98 -2.94
N VAL A 113 -3.26 17.38 -2.95
CA VAL A 113 -4.30 16.75 -3.78
C VAL A 113 -3.93 16.82 -5.26
N VAL A 114 -3.56 18.01 -5.74
CA VAL A 114 -3.19 18.22 -7.14
C VAL A 114 -1.97 17.38 -7.51
N LEU A 115 -0.90 17.45 -6.71
CA LEU A 115 0.33 16.70 -6.97
C LEU A 115 0.12 15.19 -6.89
N MET A 116 -0.72 14.70 -5.99
CA MET A 116 -1.02 13.27 -5.85
C MET A 116 -1.69 12.68 -7.09
N VAL A 117 -2.48 13.48 -7.83
CA VAL A 117 -3.04 13.07 -9.12
C VAL A 117 -1.96 12.86 -10.18
N PHE A 118 -0.87 13.63 -10.14
CA PHE A 118 0.24 13.46 -11.08
C PHE A 118 1.11 12.23 -10.79
N VAL A 119 1.08 11.67 -9.58
CA VAL A 119 1.86 10.48 -9.21
C VAL A 119 1.55 9.28 -10.11
N PRO A 120 0.29 8.79 -10.24
CA PRO A 120 -0.02 7.71 -11.17
C PRO A 120 0.15 8.12 -12.64
N ILE A 121 -0.20 9.36 -13.01
CA ILE A 121 -0.07 9.85 -14.39
C ILE A 121 1.38 9.78 -14.87
N ALA A 122 2.33 10.19 -14.03
CA ALA A 122 3.75 10.15 -14.37
C ALA A 122 4.30 8.73 -14.61
N THR A 123 3.62 7.72 -14.08
CA THR A 123 4.02 6.31 -14.22
C THR A 123 3.25 5.54 -15.28
N MET A 124 2.15 6.07 -15.83
CA MET A 124 1.24 5.33 -16.74
C MET A 124 1.97 4.60 -17.86
N LYS A 125 2.86 5.31 -18.57
CA LYS A 125 3.61 4.73 -19.69
C LYS A 125 4.57 3.61 -19.25
N GLN A 126 5.17 3.76 -18.09
CA GLN A 126 6.06 2.72 -17.53
C GLN A 126 5.26 1.55 -16.96
N GLN A 127 4.10 1.81 -16.36
CA GLN A 127 3.18 0.76 -15.93
C GLN A 127 2.68 -0.08 -17.11
N GLU A 128 2.32 0.54 -18.22
CA GLU A 128 1.91 -0.18 -19.43
C GLU A 128 3.00 -1.15 -19.90
N LYS A 129 4.25 -0.68 -20.00
CA LYS A 129 5.39 -1.52 -20.35
C LYS A 129 5.65 -2.62 -19.32
N GLY A 130 5.57 -2.28 -18.03
CA GLY A 130 5.75 -3.25 -16.93
C GLY A 130 4.66 -4.32 -16.93
N MET A 131 3.40 -3.95 -17.13
CA MET A 131 2.30 -4.89 -17.25
C MET A 131 2.41 -5.78 -18.48
N ALA A 132 2.86 -5.23 -19.63
CA ALA A 132 3.11 -6.02 -20.82
C ALA A 132 4.21 -7.07 -20.58
N LYS A 133 5.33 -6.68 -19.93
CA LYS A 133 6.41 -7.62 -19.58
C LYS A 133 5.94 -8.67 -18.58
N LYS A 134 5.18 -8.27 -17.58
CA LYS A 134 4.56 -9.20 -16.63
C LYS A 134 3.64 -10.20 -17.34
N ALA A 135 2.79 -9.74 -18.24
CA ALA A 135 1.87 -10.61 -19.00
C ALA A 135 2.64 -11.59 -19.89
N GLU A 136 3.74 -11.16 -20.52
CA GLU A 136 4.63 -12.03 -21.29
C GLU A 136 5.16 -13.18 -20.43
N ILE A 137 5.72 -12.89 -19.24
CA ILE A 137 6.27 -13.90 -18.33
C ILE A 137 5.14 -14.79 -17.78
N GLU A 138 4.00 -14.22 -17.45
CA GLU A 138 2.85 -14.98 -16.96
C GLU A 138 2.26 -15.93 -18.02
N ALA A 139 2.32 -15.58 -19.30
CA ALA A 139 1.94 -16.49 -20.37
C ALA A 139 2.88 -17.70 -20.46
N LEU A 140 4.18 -17.50 -20.23
CA LEU A 140 5.18 -18.57 -20.20
C LEU A 140 5.06 -19.48 -18.96
N ARG A 141 4.30 -19.09 -17.94
CA ARG A 141 4.07 -19.92 -16.74
C ARG A 141 3.40 -21.25 -17.04
N ASN A 142 2.66 -21.34 -18.13
CA ASN A 142 2.01 -22.59 -18.57
C ASN A 142 2.89 -23.42 -19.49
N ASP A 143 4.08 -22.96 -19.84
CA ASP A 143 5.07 -23.72 -20.60
C ASP A 143 5.92 -24.56 -19.67
N ASP A 144 5.78 -25.90 -19.78
CA ASP A 144 6.47 -26.84 -18.90
C ASP A 144 7.99 -26.81 -19.08
N ALA A 145 8.49 -26.58 -20.32
CA ALA A 145 9.92 -26.53 -20.61
C ALA A 145 10.51 -25.25 -20.02
N PHE A 146 9.86 -24.12 -20.25
CA PHE A 146 10.28 -22.83 -19.67
C PHE A 146 10.34 -22.90 -18.14
N MET A 147 9.27 -23.38 -17.50
CA MET A 147 9.20 -23.45 -16.04
C MET A 147 10.24 -24.38 -15.45
N SER A 148 10.47 -25.56 -16.07
CA SER A 148 11.50 -26.48 -15.59
C SER A 148 12.90 -25.90 -15.69
N ASP A 149 13.23 -25.22 -16.77
CA ASP A 149 14.50 -24.53 -16.96
C ASP A 149 14.67 -23.38 -15.96
N LEU A 150 13.64 -22.54 -15.81
CA LEU A 150 13.67 -21.40 -14.91
C LEU A 150 13.87 -21.82 -13.46
N LEU A 151 13.04 -22.74 -12.96
CA LEU A 151 13.14 -23.23 -11.58
C LEU A 151 14.43 -24.01 -11.34
N GLY A 152 14.90 -24.77 -12.35
CA GLY A 152 16.19 -25.45 -12.31
C GLY A 152 17.34 -24.48 -12.13
N ARG A 153 17.40 -23.42 -12.92
CA ARG A 153 18.42 -22.35 -12.78
C ARG A 153 18.35 -21.67 -11.41
N TRP A 154 17.18 -21.37 -10.90
CA TRP A 154 17.05 -20.77 -9.56
C TRP A 154 17.59 -21.67 -8.46
N TYR A 155 17.27 -22.98 -8.52
CA TYR A 155 17.74 -23.94 -7.55
C TYR A 155 19.27 -24.11 -7.61
N ASP A 156 19.82 -24.28 -8.83
CA ASP A 156 21.25 -24.49 -9.06
C ASP A 156 22.07 -23.25 -8.68
N ASP A 157 21.57 -22.06 -9.00
CA ASP A 157 22.20 -20.79 -8.62
C ASP A 157 22.17 -20.54 -7.11
N ALA A 158 21.06 -20.87 -6.44
CA ALA A 158 20.97 -20.81 -4.99
C ALA A 158 21.92 -21.83 -4.33
N ALA A 159 22.01 -23.05 -4.86
CA ALA A 159 22.94 -24.08 -4.38
C ALA A 159 24.41 -23.67 -4.56
N ALA A 160 24.70 -22.93 -5.63
CA ALA A 160 26.05 -22.40 -5.88
C ALA A 160 26.36 -21.11 -5.10
N GLY A 161 25.41 -20.59 -4.28
CA GLY A 161 25.58 -19.36 -3.51
C GLY A 161 25.70 -18.09 -4.35
N LYS A 162 25.13 -18.07 -5.58
CA LYS A 162 25.19 -16.91 -6.45
C LYS A 162 24.38 -15.75 -5.88
N THR A 163 24.90 -14.54 -6.02
CA THR A 163 24.27 -13.32 -5.52
C THR A 163 22.92 -13.10 -6.23
N GLY A 164 21.86 -12.89 -5.46
CA GLY A 164 20.51 -12.65 -5.97
C GLY A 164 19.64 -13.89 -6.10
N SER A 165 20.21 -15.10 -6.20
CA SER A 165 19.44 -16.35 -6.32
C SER A 165 18.57 -16.65 -5.09
N ALA A 166 18.97 -16.24 -3.90
CA ALA A 166 18.16 -16.32 -2.69
C ALA A 166 16.84 -15.51 -2.77
N ASN A 167 16.75 -14.54 -3.68
CA ASN A 167 15.51 -13.80 -3.92
C ASN A 167 14.45 -14.63 -4.67
N TYR A 168 14.87 -15.70 -5.38
CA TYR A 168 13.97 -16.54 -6.18
C TYR A 168 13.76 -17.91 -5.56
N CYS A 169 14.77 -18.48 -4.88
CA CYS A 169 14.75 -19.82 -4.34
C CYS A 169 15.42 -19.85 -2.95
N ASP A 170 14.62 -20.01 -1.91
CA ASP A 170 15.11 -20.18 -0.53
C ASP A 170 15.34 -21.69 -0.26
N LEU A 171 16.58 -22.15 -0.42
CA LEU A 171 16.96 -23.54 -0.22
C LEU A 171 16.76 -24.03 1.21
N ASP A 172 16.98 -23.16 2.21
CA ASP A 172 16.84 -23.56 3.61
C ASP A 172 15.37 -23.79 3.94
N TYR A 173 14.49 -22.94 3.39
CA TYR A 173 13.06 -23.12 3.51
C TYR A 173 12.58 -24.40 2.78
N LEU A 174 13.09 -24.68 1.57
CA LEU A 174 12.74 -25.90 0.83
C LEU A 174 13.17 -27.17 1.59
N LYS A 175 14.39 -27.22 2.11
CA LYS A 175 14.92 -28.37 2.87
C LYS A 175 14.16 -28.68 4.16
N GLN A 176 13.55 -27.67 4.78
CA GLN A 176 12.74 -27.81 5.98
C GLN A 176 11.31 -28.29 5.70
N ASN A 177 10.89 -28.33 4.43
CA ASN A 177 9.54 -28.67 4.01
C ASN A 177 9.52 -29.96 3.20
N LYS A 178 8.32 -30.53 3.07
CA LYS A 178 8.08 -31.79 2.33
C LYS A 178 6.90 -31.62 1.41
N ILE A 179 6.95 -32.32 0.27
CA ILE A 179 5.83 -32.55 -0.64
C ILE A 179 5.61 -34.07 -0.66
N ASP A 180 4.39 -34.52 -0.39
CA ASP A 180 4.00 -35.93 -0.33
C ASP A 180 4.92 -36.78 0.58
N GLY A 181 5.34 -36.19 1.72
CA GLY A 181 6.22 -36.83 2.71
C GLY A 181 7.70 -36.89 2.34
N LYS A 182 8.09 -36.46 1.13
CA LYS A 182 9.48 -36.40 0.65
C LYS A 182 10.04 -35.00 0.78
N ALA A 183 11.34 -34.89 1.04
CA ALA A 183 12.03 -33.60 1.04
C ALA A 183 11.91 -32.92 -0.35
N ILE A 184 11.84 -31.59 -0.33
CA ILE A 184 11.82 -30.82 -1.57
C ILE A 184 13.25 -30.68 -2.07
N ASP A 185 13.67 -31.64 -2.89
CA ASP A 185 14.92 -31.60 -3.64
C ASP A 185 14.74 -30.82 -4.97
N ARG A 186 15.77 -30.80 -5.78
CA ARG A 186 15.78 -30.15 -7.08
C ARG A 186 14.65 -30.64 -7.99
N ASP A 187 14.49 -31.97 -8.10
CA ASP A 187 13.51 -32.56 -9.01
C ASP A 187 12.07 -32.30 -8.56
N ALA A 188 11.80 -32.36 -7.25
CA ALA A 188 10.53 -31.99 -6.68
C ALA A 188 10.23 -30.49 -6.91
N PHE A 189 11.23 -29.60 -6.72
CA PHE A 189 11.06 -28.16 -6.93
C PHE A 189 10.77 -27.81 -8.39
N ILE A 190 11.53 -28.37 -9.34
CA ILE A 190 11.33 -28.10 -10.78
C ILE A 190 10.03 -28.69 -11.33
N SER A 191 9.39 -29.62 -10.62
CA SER A 191 8.11 -30.21 -11.00
C SER A 191 6.88 -29.38 -10.57
N ILE A 192 7.08 -28.38 -9.72
CA ILE A 192 5.99 -27.52 -9.24
C ILE A 192 5.42 -26.70 -10.40
N ARG A 193 4.10 -26.77 -10.60
CA ARG A 193 3.38 -26.04 -11.65
C ARG A 193 2.20 -25.28 -11.07
N PHE A 194 1.77 -24.27 -11.80
CA PHE A 194 0.57 -23.51 -11.51
C PHE A 194 -0.42 -23.66 -12.66
N ASP A 195 -1.63 -24.09 -12.36
CA ASP A 195 -2.72 -24.13 -13.34
C ASP A 195 -3.68 -22.97 -13.06
N SER A 196 -3.61 -21.92 -13.90
CA SER A 196 -4.41 -20.70 -13.78
C SER A 196 -5.89 -20.90 -14.09
N LYS A 197 -6.28 -22.05 -14.68
CA LYS A 197 -7.68 -22.40 -14.99
C LYS A 197 -8.44 -22.75 -13.73
N LEU A 198 -7.77 -23.28 -12.69
CA LEU A 198 -8.38 -23.53 -11.40
C LEU A 198 -8.44 -22.22 -10.60
N LYS A 199 -9.63 -21.77 -10.30
CA LYS A 199 -9.90 -20.56 -9.51
C LYS A 199 -10.72 -20.90 -8.28
N ALA A 200 -10.38 -20.28 -7.15
CA ALA A 200 -11.14 -20.33 -5.91
C ALA A 200 -11.80 -18.98 -5.65
N LYS A 201 -13.08 -18.94 -5.39
CA LYS A 201 -13.84 -17.74 -5.03
C LYS A 201 -14.42 -17.92 -3.63
N SER A 202 -13.92 -17.17 -2.68
CA SER A 202 -14.50 -17.12 -1.33
C SER A 202 -15.70 -16.18 -1.31
N GLY A 203 -16.71 -16.52 -0.49
CA GLY A 203 -17.86 -15.66 -0.27
C GLY A 203 -17.43 -14.32 0.37
N PHE A 204 -18.30 -13.32 0.33
CA PHE A 204 -18.05 -12.00 0.89
C PHE A 204 -17.70 -12.10 2.39
N LEU A 205 -16.57 -11.53 2.78
CA LEU A 205 -16.01 -11.60 4.17
C LEU A 205 -15.79 -13.04 4.69
N GLY A 206 -15.59 -14.02 3.79
CA GLY A 206 -15.42 -15.42 4.21
C GLY A 206 -16.73 -16.11 4.61
N LEU A 207 -17.88 -15.44 4.49
CA LEU A 207 -19.20 -15.98 4.72
C LEU A 207 -19.71 -16.66 3.44
N GLY A 208 -20.11 -17.92 3.51
CA GLY A 208 -20.71 -18.63 2.36
C GLY A 208 -19.84 -19.72 1.72
N GLY A 209 -18.65 -20.02 2.30
CA GLY A 209 -17.78 -21.08 1.77
C GLY A 209 -16.94 -20.63 0.56
N THR A 210 -16.09 -21.54 0.07
CA THR A 210 -15.26 -21.32 -1.13
C THR A 210 -15.81 -22.19 -2.26
N THR A 211 -16.19 -21.58 -3.39
CA THR A 211 -16.51 -22.26 -4.64
C THR A 211 -15.27 -22.35 -5.52
N TYR A 212 -15.12 -23.46 -6.21
CA TYR A 212 -14.01 -23.70 -7.13
C TYR A 212 -14.54 -23.82 -8.56
N THR A 213 -13.82 -23.21 -9.49
CA THR A 213 -14.14 -23.29 -10.92
C THR A 213 -12.89 -23.68 -11.69
N TYR A 214 -13.05 -24.48 -12.75
CA TYR A 214 -12.01 -24.80 -13.71
C TYR A 214 -12.45 -24.34 -15.09
N ASP A 215 -11.66 -23.44 -15.68
CA ASP A 215 -11.99 -22.84 -16.99
C ASP A 215 -13.42 -22.22 -17.02
N GLY A 216 -13.83 -21.63 -15.89
CA GLY A 216 -15.14 -21.01 -15.71
C GLY A 216 -16.29 -21.97 -15.33
N VAL A 217 -16.06 -23.29 -15.35
CA VAL A 217 -17.07 -24.32 -14.97
C VAL A 217 -16.90 -24.63 -13.47
N GLU A 218 -17.99 -24.63 -12.73
CA GLU A 218 -18.02 -24.98 -11.31
C GLU A 218 -17.66 -26.44 -11.06
N ILE A 219 -16.80 -26.68 -10.08
CA ILE A 219 -16.32 -28.01 -9.69
C ILE A 219 -17.10 -28.48 -8.47
N GLU A 220 -17.54 -29.73 -8.49
CA GLU A 220 -18.14 -30.38 -7.33
C GLU A 220 -17.13 -30.53 -6.20
N THR A 221 -17.55 -30.23 -4.96
CA THR A 221 -16.74 -30.35 -3.77
C THR A 221 -17.36 -31.30 -2.76
N LYS A 222 -16.52 -32.09 -2.07
CA LYS A 222 -16.90 -32.92 -0.93
C LYS A 222 -16.15 -32.49 0.30
N LYS A 223 -16.71 -32.76 1.48
CA LYS A 223 -15.99 -32.61 2.75
C LYS A 223 -15.51 -33.98 3.20
N GLU A 224 -14.21 -34.15 3.33
CA GLU A 224 -13.55 -35.33 3.89
C GLU A 224 -12.64 -34.88 5.03
N ASP A 225 -12.79 -35.45 6.21
CA ASP A 225 -12.02 -35.10 7.42
C ASP A 225 -11.99 -33.58 7.73
N GLY A 226 -13.12 -32.89 7.50
CA GLY A 226 -13.24 -31.44 7.72
C GLY A 226 -12.59 -30.57 6.64
N LYS A 227 -11.94 -31.16 5.63
CA LYS A 227 -11.32 -30.44 4.51
C LYS A 227 -12.20 -30.50 3.26
N VAL A 228 -12.16 -29.46 2.44
CA VAL A 228 -12.81 -29.42 1.14
C VAL A 228 -11.92 -30.13 0.12
N VAL A 229 -12.43 -31.18 -0.49
CA VAL A 229 -11.78 -31.97 -1.55
C VAL A 229 -12.54 -31.73 -2.86
N LEU A 230 -11.79 -31.49 -3.95
CA LEU A 230 -12.36 -31.29 -5.28
C LEU A 230 -12.59 -32.62 -5.97
N VAL A 231 -13.77 -32.79 -6.58
CA VAL A 231 -14.20 -34.05 -7.22
C VAL A 231 -14.08 -33.94 -8.74
N GLY A 232 -13.58 -34.99 -9.39
CA GLY A 232 -13.47 -35.06 -10.84
C GLY A 232 -12.10 -34.73 -11.39
N ASN A 233 -12.02 -34.75 -12.73
CA ASN A 233 -10.77 -34.59 -13.48
C ASN A 233 -10.89 -33.41 -14.48
N ALA A 234 -9.80 -32.72 -14.69
CA ALA A 234 -9.67 -31.76 -15.76
C ALA A 234 -9.60 -32.45 -17.14
N PRO A 235 -9.81 -31.72 -18.25
CA PRO A 235 -9.66 -32.28 -19.62
C PRO A 235 -8.25 -32.85 -19.88
N SER A 236 -7.25 -32.45 -19.14
CA SER A 236 -5.89 -33.02 -19.18
C SER A 236 -5.76 -34.41 -18.55
N GLY A 237 -6.82 -34.92 -17.92
CA GLY A 237 -6.83 -36.19 -17.17
C GLY A 237 -6.32 -36.07 -15.72
N LYS A 238 -5.77 -34.93 -15.30
CA LYS A 238 -5.34 -34.68 -13.91
C LYS A 238 -6.57 -34.43 -13.03
N SER A 239 -6.59 -35.01 -11.80
CA SER A 239 -7.66 -34.70 -10.85
C SER A 239 -7.62 -33.24 -10.42
N TYR A 240 -8.80 -32.62 -10.21
CA TYR A 240 -8.88 -31.24 -9.71
C TYR A 240 -8.20 -31.08 -8.34
N GLN A 241 -8.26 -32.10 -7.50
CA GLN A 241 -7.60 -32.09 -6.20
C GLN A 241 -6.06 -32.01 -6.35
N SER A 242 -5.48 -32.80 -7.25
CA SER A 242 -4.04 -32.76 -7.52
C SER A 242 -3.60 -31.43 -8.12
N ILE A 243 -4.42 -30.81 -8.98
CA ILE A 243 -4.18 -29.46 -9.51
C ILE A 243 -4.19 -28.44 -8.38
N LYS A 244 -5.15 -28.52 -7.46
CA LYS A 244 -5.25 -27.64 -6.29
C LYS A 244 -4.00 -27.76 -5.41
N GLU A 245 -3.60 -28.98 -5.08
CA GLU A 245 -2.41 -29.22 -4.25
C GLU A 245 -1.14 -28.67 -4.90
N ASN A 246 -1.01 -28.84 -6.20
CA ASN A 246 0.12 -28.29 -6.95
C ASN A 246 0.10 -26.75 -6.99
N ASN A 247 -1.07 -26.13 -7.14
CA ASN A 247 -1.23 -24.68 -7.02
C ASN A 247 -0.88 -24.19 -5.60
N ASP A 248 -1.25 -24.94 -4.56
CA ASP A 248 -0.91 -24.64 -3.17
C ASP A 248 0.62 -24.72 -2.97
N HIS A 249 1.29 -25.74 -3.54
CA HIS A 249 2.75 -25.84 -3.53
C HIS A 249 3.41 -24.69 -4.29
N TYR A 250 2.90 -24.32 -5.46
CA TYR A 250 3.39 -23.19 -6.22
C TYR A 250 3.27 -21.88 -5.40
N ASN A 251 2.13 -21.63 -4.83
CA ASN A 251 1.90 -20.42 -4.02
C ASN A 251 2.82 -20.37 -2.81
N LYS A 252 3.14 -21.52 -2.22
CA LYS A 252 3.98 -21.62 -1.03
C LYS A 252 5.48 -21.50 -1.34
N TYR A 253 5.96 -22.09 -2.44
CA TYR A 253 7.39 -22.26 -2.67
C TYR A 253 7.95 -21.49 -3.87
N VAL A 254 7.10 -21.10 -4.82
CA VAL A 254 7.53 -20.49 -6.10
C VAL A 254 7.02 -19.06 -6.28
N ALA A 255 5.80 -18.75 -5.84
CA ALA A 255 5.13 -17.49 -6.17
C ALA A 255 5.92 -16.24 -5.75
N SER A 256 6.55 -16.26 -4.56
CA SER A 256 7.37 -15.14 -4.10
C SER A 256 8.60 -14.94 -4.99
N GLY A 257 9.29 -16.02 -5.36
CA GLY A 257 10.41 -15.98 -6.28
C GLY A 257 10.01 -15.48 -7.67
N MET A 258 8.86 -15.93 -8.16
CA MET A 258 8.33 -15.46 -9.45
C MET A 258 8.01 -13.96 -9.45
N ASN A 259 7.43 -13.44 -8.38
CA ASN A 259 7.18 -12.01 -8.25
C ASN A 259 8.49 -11.21 -8.25
N ASN A 260 9.51 -11.67 -7.54
CA ASN A 260 10.82 -11.04 -7.54
C ASN A 260 11.47 -11.11 -8.92
N TYR A 261 11.40 -12.26 -9.60
CA TYR A 261 11.90 -12.44 -10.96
C TYR A 261 11.22 -11.49 -11.96
N ILE A 262 9.90 -11.37 -11.91
CA ILE A 262 9.15 -10.41 -12.75
C ILE A 262 9.59 -8.97 -12.47
N SER A 263 9.77 -8.61 -11.20
CA SER A 263 10.25 -7.28 -10.82
C SER A 263 11.65 -7.01 -11.36
N ASP A 264 12.57 -7.97 -11.26
CA ASP A 264 13.92 -7.84 -11.79
C ASP A 264 13.94 -7.75 -13.31
N GLU A 265 13.10 -8.53 -14.01
CA GLU A 265 12.95 -8.44 -15.47
C GLU A 265 12.41 -7.06 -15.91
N ILE A 266 11.44 -6.50 -15.19
CA ILE A 266 10.95 -5.14 -15.43
C ILE A 266 12.06 -4.13 -15.19
N HIS A 267 12.82 -4.28 -14.10
CA HIS A 267 13.91 -3.39 -13.77
C HIS A 267 15.01 -3.39 -14.84
N GLU A 268 15.47 -4.57 -15.23
CA GLU A 268 16.57 -4.74 -16.20
C GLU A 268 16.16 -4.26 -17.61
N ASN A 269 14.98 -4.65 -18.08
CA ASN A 269 14.58 -4.44 -19.46
C ASN A 269 13.83 -3.13 -19.72
N ILE A 270 13.25 -2.51 -18.66
CA ILE A 270 12.44 -1.29 -18.79
C ILE A 270 13.08 -0.13 -18.06
N THR A 271 13.37 -0.29 -16.76
CA THR A 271 13.80 0.82 -15.91
C THR A 271 15.25 1.22 -16.18
N LYS A 272 16.13 0.28 -16.47
CA LYS A 272 17.54 0.57 -16.82
C LYS A 272 17.73 1.22 -18.18
N THR A 273 16.72 1.27 -19.03
CA THR A 273 16.78 2.04 -20.30
C THR A 273 16.93 3.54 -20.01
N SER A 274 17.41 4.30 -21.02
CA SER A 274 17.51 5.76 -20.87
C SER A 274 16.16 6.43 -20.60
N GLU A 275 15.10 5.95 -21.25
CA GLU A 275 13.73 6.41 -21.02
C GLU A 275 13.23 6.06 -19.62
N GLY A 276 13.48 4.83 -19.17
CA GLY A 276 13.08 4.36 -17.83
C GLY A 276 13.76 5.14 -16.71
N LYS A 277 15.06 5.38 -16.81
CA LYS A 277 15.81 6.21 -15.85
C LYS A 277 15.27 7.64 -15.77
N SER A 278 14.99 8.25 -16.93
CA SER A 278 14.41 9.60 -16.99
C SER A 278 13.02 9.64 -16.37
N SER A 279 12.17 8.65 -16.65
CA SER A 279 10.84 8.51 -16.05
C SER A 279 10.92 8.35 -14.54
N LEU A 280 11.81 7.49 -14.04
CA LEU A 280 12.01 7.31 -12.60
C LEU A 280 12.49 8.60 -11.93
N ALA A 281 13.42 9.34 -12.56
CA ALA A 281 13.89 10.61 -12.03
C ALA A 281 12.76 11.65 -11.93
N ILE A 282 11.93 11.77 -12.95
CA ILE A 282 10.74 12.65 -12.95
C ILE A 282 9.78 12.22 -11.83
N TYR A 283 9.52 10.93 -11.71
CA TYR A 283 8.68 10.39 -10.65
C TYR A 283 9.21 10.74 -9.25
N MET A 284 10.52 10.59 -9.02
CA MET A 284 11.15 10.95 -7.74
C MET A 284 11.02 12.45 -7.42
N VAL A 285 11.12 13.31 -8.43
CA VAL A 285 10.88 14.76 -8.25
C VAL A 285 9.43 15.03 -7.87
N ILE A 286 8.46 14.37 -8.52
CA ILE A 286 7.04 14.53 -8.18
C ILE A 286 6.79 14.06 -6.75
N LEU A 287 7.34 12.91 -6.33
CA LEU A 287 7.22 12.43 -4.95
C LEU A 287 7.80 13.44 -3.94
N LEU A 288 8.96 14.01 -4.23
CA LEU A 288 9.55 15.04 -3.38
C LEU A 288 8.62 16.27 -3.23
N LEU A 289 8.01 16.71 -4.33
CA LEU A 289 7.06 17.82 -4.30
C LEU A 289 5.79 17.47 -3.49
N VAL A 290 5.29 16.24 -3.61
CA VAL A 290 4.18 15.73 -2.78
C VAL A 290 4.54 15.80 -1.30
N LEU A 291 5.71 15.30 -0.93
CA LEU A 291 6.19 15.31 0.46
C LEU A 291 6.34 16.73 1.03
N ILE A 292 6.87 17.66 0.24
CA ILE A 292 6.96 19.07 0.63
C ILE A 292 5.56 19.67 0.83
N ALA A 293 4.63 19.42 -0.06
CA ALA A 293 3.26 19.89 0.06
C ALA A 293 2.56 19.27 1.30
N MET A 294 2.76 17.97 1.54
CA MET A 294 2.25 17.29 2.73
C MET A 294 2.84 17.87 4.02
N ALA A 295 4.14 18.13 4.07
CA ALA A 295 4.81 18.75 5.23
C ALA A 295 4.27 20.17 5.50
N THR A 296 3.92 20.90 4.42
CA THR A 296 3.39 22.27 4.51
C THR A 296 2.06 22.35 5.27
N PHE A 297 1.17 21.36 5.12
CA PHE A 297 -0.10 21.35 5.85
C PHE A 297 -0.05 20.55 7.15
N ARG A 298 0.72 19.45 7.20
CA ARG A 298 0.78 18.55 8.37
C ARG A 298 1.28 19.27 9.61
N SER A 299 2.40 19.99 9.51
CA SER A 299 3.01 20.67 10.65
C SER A 299 2.09 21.73 11.27
N PRO A 300 1.49 22.68 10.50
CA PRO A 300 0.53 23.62 11.05
C PRO A 300 -0.75 22.97 11.60
N ALA A 301 -1.22 21.87 10.98
CA ALA A 301 -2.42 21.17 11.44
C ALA A 301 -2.19 20.49 12.81
N VAL A 302 -1.05 19.81 13.00
CA VAL A 302 -0.69 19.21 14.29
C VAL A 302 -0.60 20.29 15.37
N ALA A 303 0.01 21.43 15.07
CA ALA A 303 0.15 22.52 16.01
C ALA A 303 -1.15 23.30 16.28
N LEU A 304 -2.20 23.11 15.45
CA LEU A 304 -3.50 23.75 15.64
C LEU A 304 -4.21 23.28 16.92
N MET A 305 -4.07 22.00 17.28
CA MET A 305 -4.73 21.42 18.47
C MET A 305 -4.34 22.14 19.78
N PRO A 306 -3.03 22.25 20.13
CA PRO A 306 -2.65 22.97 21.34
C PRO A 306 -2.97 24.47 21.31
N ASP A 307 -3.16 25.07 20.13
CA ASP A 307 -3.53 26.49 20.00
C ASP A 307 -5.00 26.75 20.35
N VAL A 308 -5.88 25.78 20.08
CA VAL A 308 -7.31 25.92 20.31
C VAL A 308 -7.80 25.25 21.60
N THR A 309 -6.97 24.46 22.27
CA THR A 309 -7.35 23.70 23.45
C THR A 309 -6.58 24.19 24.69
N PRO A 310 -7.30 24.54 25.81
CA PRO A 310 -6.68 24.88 27.07
C PRO A 310 -5.79 23.74 27.60
N LYS A 311 -4.69 24.11 28.24
CA LYS A 311 -3.67 23.13 28.73
C LYS A 311 -4.26 21.93 29.47
N PRO A 312 -5.20 22.08 30.44
CA PRO A 312 -5.73 20.93 31.20
C PRO A 312 -6.54 19.93 30.35
N LEU A 313 -7.13 20.38 29.22
CA LEU A 313 -7.99 19.57 28.36
C LEU A 313 -7.30 18.99 27.13
N ARG A 314 -5.97 19.24 26.97
CA ARG A 314 -5.22 18.79 25.79
C ARG A 314 -5.16 17.29 25.62
N SER A 315 -5.09 16.53 26.74
CA SER A 315 -5.11 15.06 26.70
C SER A 315 -6.41 14.54 26.10
N GLN A 316 -7.55 15.04 26.56
CA GLN A 316 -8.88 14.67 26.04
C GLN A 316 -9.04 15.05 24.57
N ALA A 317 -8.65 16.27 24.20
CA ALA A 317 -8.69 16.73 22.81
C ALA A 317 -7.81 15.85 21.91
N ASN A 318 -6.61 15.49 22.36
CA ASN A 318 -5.69 14.63 21.60
C ASN A 318 -6.27 13.23 21.34
N ALA A 319 -6.97 12.67 22.32
CA ALA A 319 -7.64 11.36 22.16
C ALA A 319 -8.70 11.40 21.04
N ILE A 320 -9.53 12.44 21.00
CA ILE A 320 -10.55 12.63 19.96
C ILE A 320 -9.91 12.85 18.59
N ILE A 321 -8.87 13.67 18.51
CA ILE A 321 -8.17 13.98 17.26
C ILE A 321 -7.49 12.73 16.69
N ASN A 322 -6.85 11.92 17.54
CA ASN A 322 -6.25 10.65 17.12
C ASN A 322 -7.31 9.65 16.67
N LEU A 323 -8.47 9.60 17.33
CA LEU A 323 -9.59 8.76 16.89
C LEU A 323 -10.08 9.16 15.51
N CYS A 324 -10.23 10.46 15.26
CA CYS A 324 -10.58 10.98 13.92
C CYS A 324 -9.49 10.62 12.88
N GLY A 325 -8.22 10.73 13.26
CA GLY A 325 -7.11 10.32 12.40
C GLY A 325 -7.17 8.84 12.04
N GLY A 326 -7.39 7.96 13.03
CA GLY A 326 -7.58 6.53 12.82
C GLY A 326 -8.76 6.22 11.89
N ALA A 327 -9.88 6.95 12.05
CA ALA A 327 -11.02 6.83 11.13
C ALA A 327 -10.65 7.22 9.68
N GLY A 328 -9.83 8.27 9.50
CA GLY A 328 -9.32 8.67 8.17
C GLY A 328 -8.49 7.56 7.50
N GLY A 329 -7.59 6.93 8.25
CA GLY A 329 -6.82 5.77 7.77
C GLY A 329 -7.71 4.56 7.44
N ALA A 330 -8.69 4.25 8.29
CA ALA A 330 -9.65 3.17 8.05
C ALA A 330 -10.48 3.40 6.77
N ILE A 331 -10.91 4.64 6.51
CA ILE A 331 -11.61 5.01 5.28
C ILE A 331 -10.72 4.76 4.05
N ALA A 332 -9.42 5.11 4.12
CA ALA A 332 -8.49 4.83 3.04
C ALA A 332 -8.40 3.32 2.74
N PHE A 333 -8.27 2.48 3.76
CA PHE A 333 -8.26 1.02 3.58
C PHE A 333 -9.55 0.48 2.96
N ILE A 334 -10.71 0.99 3.38
CA ILE A 334 -12.00 0.60 2.78
C ILE A 334 -12.03 0.98 1.30
N ILE A 335 -11.61 2.20 0.95
CA ILE A 335 -11.56 2.66 -0.45
C ILE A 335 -10.67 1.74 -1.29
N TYR A 336 -9.47 1.35 -0.78
CA TYR A 336 -8.58 0.45 -1.50
C TYR A 336 -9.15 -0.95 -1.62
N THR A 337 -9.72 -1.50 -0.55
CA THR A 337 -10.35 -2.82 -0.60
C THR A 337 -11.43 -2.85 -1.67
N VAL A 338 -12.29 -1.82 -1.70
CA VAL A 338 -13.35 -1.72 -2.72
C VAL A 338 -12.75 -1.54 -4.12
N ALA A 339 -11.75 -0.66 -4.29
CA ALA A 339 -11.10 -0.43 -5.57
C ALA A 339 -10.41 -1.70 -6.13
N LEU A 340 -9.81 -2.51 -5.26
CA LEU A 340 -9.17 -3.78 -5.65
C LEU A 340 -10.17 -4.91 -5.91
N MET A 341 -11.39 -4.84 -5.33
CA MET A 341 -12.45 -5.83 -5.61
C MET A 341 -13.08 -5.66 -6.99
N PHE A 342 -13.02 -4.45 -7.56
CA PHE A 342 -13.44 -4.19 -8.93
C PHE A 342 -12.17 -4.17 -9.81
N PRO A 343 -11.77 -5.30 -10.43
CA PRO A 343 -10.67 -5.25 -11.38
C PRO A 343 -11.04 -4.23 -12.45
N LEU A 344 -10.27 -3.17 -12.55
CA LEU A 344 -10.33 -2.27 -13.69
C LEU A 344 -9.94 -3.14 -14.88
N THR A 345 -10.92 -3.71 -15.53
CA THR A 345 -10.77 -4.27 -16.88
C THR A 345 -10.45 -3.07 -17.76
N VAL A 346 -9.19 -2.73 -17.83
CA VAL A 346 -8.68 -1.90 -18.91
C VAL A 346 -8.65 -2.85 -20.12
N ASN A 347 -9.71 -2.78 -20.95
CA ASN A 347 -9.72 -3.36 -22.28
C ASN A 347 -8.68 -2.66 -23.15
#